data_a20824cdf14520c4a27afa3f1690dfb0
#
_entry.id   a20824cdf14520c4a27afa3f1690dfb0
#
_cell.length_a   1.000
_cell.length_b   1.000
_cell.length_c   1.000
_cell.angle_alpha   90.00
_cell.angle_beta   90.00
_cell.angle_gamma   90.00
#
_symmetry.space_group_name_H-M   'P 1'
#
loop_
_entity.id
_entity.type
_entity.pdbx_description
1 polymer ?
#
loop_
_entity_poly.entity_id
_entity_poly.type
_entity_poly.pdbx_seq_one_letter_code
_entity_poly.pdbx_strand_id
1 'polypeptide(L)'
;MSALPSQSRYIIGTEACERFSFYGMKSILMLYMTGHLLMSDNRATSTLHIFVAMVYLLPLAGAWLADKVWGRYKTILYISLLYCVGHGVLATADLFHTIEARRYILMTGLFIIALGAGGIKPCVSAFMGDQIPNKSPQLMTKAFNAFYWAINLGSFFSFLVIPAMEQHYGYSWAFAVPGLFMGVATFVFWLGRKKYHKTPPDRNNNQAGFWKVLFIILFHGGWKNAEQRCGISAVEDTPAHPENPFHLCLYHPILVHFRTDGFLLGGPGQQDDSSFHPAAGRFLVHRAGPNPGG
;
A
#
# COMPACT_ATOMS: atom_id res chain seq x y z
N MET A 1 2.06 16.82 -26.52
CA MET A 1 1.97 16.23 -25.15
C MET A 1 3.08 15.18 -25.02
N SER A 2 4.02 15.36 -24.10
CA SER A 2 5.11 14.38 -23.89
C SER A 2 4.53 13.05 -23.40
N ALA A 3 4.94 11.97 -24.04
CA ALA A 3 4.54 10.60 -23.68
C ALA A 3 5.32 10.14 -22.43
N LEU A 4 4.71 9.25 -21.63
CA LEU A 4 5.41 8.61 -20.53
C LEU A 4 6.58 7.76 -21.05
N PRO A 5 7.70 7.69 -20.31
CA PRO A 5 8.81 6.79 -20.65
C PRO A 5 8.33 5.35 -20.80
N SER A 6 8.86 4.65 -21.79
CA SER A 6 8.40 3.29 -22.11
C SER A 6 8.57 2.29 -20.97
N GLN A 7 9.51 2.53 -20.05
CA GLN A 7 9.73 1.71 -18.86
C GLN A 7 8.63 1.86 -17.80
N SER A 8 7.96 3.03 -17.73
CA SER A 8 6.88 3.28 -16.76
C SER A 8 5.74 2.28 -16.87
N ARG A 9 5.44 1.77 -18.08
CA ARG A 9 4.38 0.78 -18.30
C ARG A 9 4.62 -0.54 -17.56
N TYR A 10 5.89 -0.96 -17.42
CA TYR A 10 6.20 -2.18 -16.68
C TYR A 10 5.95 -1.99 -15.18
N ILE A 11 6.28 -0.82 -14.63
CA ILE A 11 6.04 -0.50 -13.21
C ILE A 11 4.54 -0.39 -12.95
N ILE A 12 3.79 0.30 -13.82
CA ILE A 12 2.32 0.42 -13.73
C ILE A 12 1.64 -0.95 -13.79
N GLY A 13 2.07 -1.81 -14.73
CA GLY A 13 1.55 -3.18 -14.83
C GLY A 13 1.88 -4.04 -13.61
N THR A 14 3.10 -3.91 -13.07
CA THR A 14 3.51 -4.56 -11.81
C THR A 14 2.59 -4.14 -10.66
N GLU A 15 2.32 -2.85 -10.51
CA GLU A 15 1.46 -2.33 -9.46
C GLU A 15 0.02 -2.85 -9.58
N ALA A 16 -0.55 -2.85 -10.79
CA ALA A 16 -1.91 -3.38 -11.00
C ALA A 16 -2.02 -4.85 -10.53
N CYS A 17 -1.07 -5.69 -10.91
CA CYS A 17 -1.04 -7.11 -10.53
C CYS A 17 -0.77 -7.31 -9.04
N GLU A 18 0.11 -6.51 -8.45
CA GLU A 18 0.40 -6.56 -7.00
C GLU A 18 -0.82 -6.12 -6.19
N ARG A 19 -1.51 -5.05 -6.58
CA ARG A 19 -2.74 -4.61 -5.92
C ARG A 19 -3.85 -5.66 -6.03
N PHE A 20 -4.03 -6.25 -7.21
CA PHE A 20 -4.95 -7.39 -7.37
C PHE A 20 -4.62 -8.50 -6.37
N SER A 21 -3.35 -8.87 -6.26
CA SER A 21 -2.86 -9.91 -5.35
C SER A 21 -3.17 -9.58 -3.89
N PHE A 22 -2.78 -8.38 -3.43
CA PHE A 22 -2.95 -7.96 -2.04
C PHE A 22 -4.41 -7.86 -1.62
N TYR A 23 -5.21 -7.10 -2.37
CA TYR A 23 -6.63 -6.88 -2.02
C TYR A 23 -7.47 -8.13 -2.24
N GLY A 24 -7.14 -8.95 -3.23
CA GLY A 24 -7.80 -10.22 -3.47
C GLY A 24 -7.63 -11.19 -2.31
N MET A 25 -6.40 -11.39 -1.84
CA MET A 25 -6.15 -12.19 -0.65
C MET A 25 -6.88 -11.63 0.59
N LYS A 26 -6.79 -10.32 0.79
CA LYS A 26 -7.42 -9.66 1.95
C LYS A 26 -8.94 -9.80 1.94
N SER A 27 -9.60 -9.82 0.77
CA SER A 27 -11.06 -9.88 0.65
C SER A 27 -11.69 -11.14 1.23
N ILE A 28 -10.99 -12.27 1.17
CA ILE A 28 -11.46 -13.56 1.67
C ILE A 28 -10.83 -13.96 3.03
N LEU A 29 -9.83 -13.20 3.49
CA LEU A 29 -9.02 -13.56 4.66
C LEU A 29 -9.86 -13.67 5.94
N MET A 30 -10.77 -12.73 6.18
CA MET A 30 -11.64 -12.75 7.36
C MET A 30 -12.59 -13.95 7.33
N LEU A 31 -13.21 -14.21 6.17
CA LEU A 31 -14.11 -15.33 5.97
C LEU A 31 -13.39 -16.67 6.16
N TYR A 32 -12.15 -16.77 5.67
CA TYR A 32 -11.32 -17.97 5.88
C TYR A 32 -11.02 -18.21 7.36
N MET A 33 -10.64 -17.16 8.11
CA MET A 33 -10.31 -17.28 9.53
C MET A 33 -11.53 -17.66 10.38
N THR A 34 -12.68 -17.05 10.15
CA THR A 34 -13.88 -17.30 10.97
C THR A 34 -14.65 -18.53 10.52
N GLY A 35 -14.91 -18.68 9.22
CA GLY A 35 -15.72 -19.76 8.66
C GLY A 35 -14.96 -21.09 8.52
N HIS A 36 -13.72 -21.06 8.02
CA HIS A 36 -12.98 -22.28 7.70
C HIS A 36 -12.01 -22.71 8.81
N LEU A 37 -11.34 -21.76 9.48
CA LEU A 37 -10.45 -22.08 10.61
C LEU A 37 -11.13 -22.01 11.97
N LEU A 38 -12.42 -21.69 12.01
CA LEU A 38 -13.24 -21.62 13.23
C LEU A 38 -12.58 -20.76 14.34
N MET A 39 -11.96 -19.64 13.92
CA MET A 39 -11.43 -18.67 14.85
C MET A 39 -12.57 -17.79 15.38
N SER A 40 -12.51 -17.41 16.65
CA SER A 40 -13.45 -16.40 17.17
C SER A 40 -13.24 -15.06 16.47
N ASP A 41 -14.31 -14.27 16.30
CA ASP A 41 -14.28 -12.97 15.63
C ASP A 41 -13.20 -12.04 16.21
N ASN A 42 -13.04 -12.03 17.52
CA ASN A 42 -12.02 -11.24 18.20
C ASN A 42 -10.58 -11.63 17.79
N ARG A 43 -10.31 -12.95 17.68
CA ARG A 43 -8.99 -13.45 17.26
C ARG A 43 -8.74 -13.19 15.79
N ALA A 44 -9.73 -13.40 14.93
CA ALA A 44 -9.63 -13.15 13.50
C ALA A 44 -9.39 -11.64 13.23
N THR A 45 -10.16 -10.77 13.88
CA THR A 45 -10.00 -9.31 13.80
C THR A 45 -8.64 -8.87 14.30
N SER A 46 -8.19 -9.38 15.46
CA SER A 46 -6.85 -9.06 15.99
C SER A 46 -5.74 -9.49 15.03
N THR A 47 -5.83 -10.68 14.45
CA THR A 47 -4.89 -11.17 13.45
C THR A 47 -4.84 -10.27 12.22
N LEU A 48 -6.01 -9.87 11.71
CA LEU A 48 -6.10 -8.95 10.58
C LEU A 48 -5.46 -7.59 10.89
N HIS A 49 -5.72 -7.03 12.06
CA HIS A 49 -5.13 -5.76 12.48
C HIS A 49 -3.61 -5.83 12.66
N ILE A 50 -3.10 -6.92 13.26
CA ILE A 50 -1.65 -7.14 13.40
C ILE A 50 -1.02 -7.26 12.00
N PHE A 51 -1.60 -8.02 11.09
CA PHE A 51 -1.14 -8.13 9.72
C PHE A 51 -1.08 -6.76 9.03
N VAL A 52 -2.16 -5.99 9.11
CA VAL A 52 -2.25 -4.64 8.53
C VAL A 52 -1.21 -3.71 9.16
N ALA A 53 -1.06 -3.72 10.48
CA ALA A 53 -0.04 -2.92 11.18
C ALA A 53 1.37 -3.25 10.69
N MET A 54 1.70 -4.54 10.53
CA MET A 54 2.98 -4.97 9.98
C MET A 54 3.20 -4.44 8.56
N VAL A 55 2.19 -4.54 7.68
CA VAL A 55 2.25 -4.03 6.30
C VAL A 55 2.51 -2.51 6.26
N TYR A 56 2.10 -1.75 7.29
CA TYR A 56 2.35 -0.31 7.38
C TYR A 56 3.65 0.06 8.12
N LEU A 57 4.17 -0.79 8.98
CA LEU A 57 5.45 -0.57 9.66
C LEU A 57 6.66 -1.01 8.83
N LEU A 58 6.54 -2.11 8.11
CA LEU A 58 7.63 -2.69 7.32
C LEU A 58 8.12 -1.84 6.12
N PRO A 59 7.35 -0.89 5.55
CA PRO A 59 7.85 0.06 4.57
C PRO A 59 9.12 0.79 4.99
N LEU A 60 9.27 1.06 6.28
CA LEU A 60 10.47 1.69 6.82
C LEU A 60 11.72 0.82 6.63
N ALA A 61 11.60 -0.48 6.89
CA ALA A 61 12.67 -1.44 6.67
C ALA A 61 12.98 -1.64 5.17
N GLY A 62 11.93 -1.70 4.34
CA GLY A 62 12.06 -1.81 2.89
C GLY A 62 12.78 -0.62 2.26
N ALA A 63 12.43 0.59 2.66
CA ALA A 63 13.09 1.81 2.21
C ALA A 63 14.57 1.83 2.62
N TRP A 64 14.87 1.52 3.88
CA TRP A 64 16.25 1.43 4.36
C TRP A 64 17.08 0.40 3.56
N LEU A 65 16.51 -0.77 3.30
CA LEU A 65 17.17 -1.83 2.53
C LEU A 65 17.45 -1.37 1.09
N ALA A 66 16.50 -0.65 0.49
CA ALA A 66 16.64 -0.11 -0.86
C ALA A 66 17.69 0.99 -0.95
N ASP A 67 17.74 1.89 0.03
CA ASP A 67 18.62 3.05 -0.05
C ASP A 67 20.06 2.73 0.37
N LYS A 68 20.26 1.81 1.35
CA LYS A 68 21.58 1.55 1.94
C LYS A 68 22.23 0.25 1.50
N VAL A 69 21.46 -0.77 1.10
CA VAL A 69 22.01 -2.12 0.91
C VAL A 69 22.00 -2.56 -0.56
N TRP A 70 20.82 -2.69 -1.17
CA TRP A 70 20.66 -3.35 -2.47
C TRP A 70 20.37 -2.40 -3.63
N GLY A 71 19.91 -1.19 -3.36
CA GLY A 71 19.31 -0.31 -4.37
C GLY A 71 17.86 -0.71 -4.68
N ARG A 72 17.06 0.25 -5.14
CA ARG A 72 15.60 0.10 -5.32
C ARG A 72 15.22 -1.06 -6.23
N TYR A 73 15.90 -1.23 -7.37
CA TYR A 73 15.59 -2.31 -8.32
C TYR A 73 15.72 -3.70 -7.71
N LYS A 74 16.85 -3.99 -7.05
CA LYS A 74 17.10 -5.31 -6.46
C LYS A 74 16.18 -5.57 -5.28
N THR A 75 15.93 -4.54 -4.46
CA THR A 75 15.01 -4.65 -3.32
C THR A 75 13.60 -5.01 -3.79
N ILE A 76 13.06 -4.31 -4.80
CA ILE A 76 11.75 -4.65 -5.36
C ILE A 76 11.74 -6.09 -5.86
N LEU A 77 12.74 -6.51 -6.63
CA LEU A 77 12.77 -7.85 -7.21
C LEU A 77 12.83 -8.96 -6.14
N TYR A 78 13.75 -8.85 -5.17
CA TYR A 78 13.93 -9.89 -4.16
C TYR A 78 12.76 -9.96 -3.18
N ILE A 79 12.24 -8.81 -2.78
CA ILE A 79 11.06 -8.74 -1.89
C ILE A 79 9.81 -9.23 -2.63
N SER A 80 9.68 -8.98 -3.94
CA SER A 80 8.59 -9.55 -4.76
C SER A 80 8.63 -11.08 -4.79
N LEU A 81 9.82 -11.67 -4.92
CA LEU A 81 9.97 -13.14 -4.85
C LEU A 81 9.58 -13.68 -3.48
N LEU A 82 9.99 -13.01 -2.40
CA LEU A 82 9.58 -13.39 -1.04
C LEU A 82 8.05 -13.30 -0.89
N TYR A 83 7.43 -12.29 -1.47
CA TYR A 83 5.98 -12.12 -1.47
C TYR A 83 5.27 -13.26 -2.21
N CYS A 84 5.80 -13.71 -3.37
CA CYS A 84 5.30 -14.89 -4.08
C CYS A 84 5.37 -16.14 -3.19
N VAL A 85 6.48 -16.34 -2.45
CA VAL A 85 6.63 -17.45 -1.51
C VAL A 85 5.54 -17.39 -0.42
N GLY A 86 5.27 -16.21 0.14
CA GLY A 86 4.22 -16.02 1.14
C GLY A 86 2.84 -16.44 0.64
N HIS A 87 2.47 -16.05 -0.58
CA HIS A 87 1.23 -16.51 -1.21
C HIS A 87 1.22 -18.01 -1.50
N GLY A 88 2.36 -18.57 -1.92
CA GLY A 88 2.51 -20.01 -2.11
C GLY A 88 2.26 -20.76 -0.80
N VAL A 89 2.87 -20.33 0.31
CA VAL A 89 2.63 -20.90 1.63
C VAL A 89 1.14 -20.81 2.00
N LEU A 90 0.51 -19.66 1.79
CA LEU A 90 -0.90 -19.47 2.12
C LEU A 90 -1.82 -20.39 1.29
N ALA A 91 -1.54 -20.57 0.00
CA ALA A 91 -2.30 -21.46 -0.88
C ALA A 91 -2.22 -22.94 -0.46
N THR A 92 -1.16 -23.35 0.26
CA THR A 92 -1.02 -24.72 0.77
C THR A 92 -1.74 -24.97 2.09
N ALA A 93 -2.35 -23.95 2.70
CA ALA A 93 -2.95 -24.08 4.02
C ALA A 93 -4.01 -25.21 4.09
N ASP A 94 -4.82 -25.37 3.05
CA ASP A 94 -5.89 -26.38 3.01
C ASP A 94 -5.39 -27.81 2.74
N LEU A 95 -4.12 -27.97 2.35
CA LEU A 95 -3.53 -29.31 2.18
C LEU A 95 -3.31 -30.03 3.52
N PHE A 96 -3.36 -29.29 4.62
CA PHE A 96 -3.14 -29.83 5.96
C PHE A 96 -4.47 -30.27 6.60
N HIS A 97 -4.48 -31.44 7.26
CA HIS A 97 -5.70 -32.04 7.80
C HIS A 97 -6.14 -31.41 9.13
N THR A 98 -5.21 -30.86 9.92
CA THR A 98 -5.56 -30.33 11.25
C THR A 98 -5.77 -28.81 11.18
N ILE A 99 -6.78 -28.31 11.87
CA ILE A 99 -7.09 -26.87 11.94
C ILE A 99 -5.90 -26.09 12.52
N GLU A 100 -5.19 -26.68 13.49
CA GLU A 100 -4.02 -26.02 14.08
C GLU A 100 -2.88 -25.83 13.07
N ALA A 101 -2.57 -26.87 12.29
CA ALA A 101 -1.56 -26.74 11.23
C ALA A 101 -1.96 -25.69 10.19
N ARG A 102 -3.22 -25.64 9.77
CA ARG A 102 -3.74 -24.61 8.87
C ARG A 102 -3.56 -23.20 9.46
N ARG A 103 -3.83 -23.01 10.76
CA ARG A 103 -3.60 -21.73 11.46
C ARG A 103 -2.13 -21.33 11.47
N TYR A 104 -1.21 -22.27 11.75
CA TYR A 104 0.22 -21.98 11.70
C TYR A 104 0.69 -21.58 10.28
N ILE A 105 0.21 -22.28 9.26
CA ILE A 105 0.54 -21.95 7.87
C ILE A 105 -0.04 -20.61 7.48
N LEU A 106 -1.29 -20.31 7.86
CA LEU A 106 -1.88 -18.98 7.66
C LEU A 106 -0.99 -17.89 8.28
N MET A 107 -0.63 -18.01 9.56
CA MET A 107 0.19 -17.01 10.25
C MET A 107 1.56 -16.84 9.58
N THR A 108 2.20 -17.96 9.19
CA THR A 108 3.49 -17.92 8.49
C THR A 108 3.35 -17.27 7.13
N GLY A 109 2.34 -17.62 6.34
CA GLY A 109 2.07 -17.02 5.05
C GLY A 109 1.79 -15.51 5.16
N LEU A 110 0.95 -15.10 6.10
CA LEU A 110 0.64 -13.69 6.35
C LEU A 110 1.89 -12.90 6.79
N PHE A 111 2.75 -13.48 7.62
CA PHE A 111 4.01 -12.84 8.03
C PHE A 111 4.93 -12.60 6.83
N ILE A 112 5.13 -13.60 5.99
CA ILE A 112 5.96 -13.49 4.78
C ILE A 112 5.34 -12.49 3.80
N ILE A 113 4.01 -12.50 3.63
CA ILE A 113 3.28 -11.53 2.80
C ILE A 113 3.45 -10.11 3.35
N ALA A 114 3.38 -9.92 4.67
CA ALA A 114 3.57 -8.61 5.27
C ALA A 114 4.99 -8.06 5.02
N LEU A 115 6.02 -8.91 5.13
CA LEU A 115 7.40 -8.56 4.76
C LEU A 115 7.49 -8.16 3.28
N GLY A 116 6.83 -8.93 2.41
CA GLY A 116 6.78 -8.66 0.97
C GLY A 116 6.06 -7.36 0.65
N ALA A 117 4.77 -7.29 0.97
CA ALA A 117 3.91 -6.15 0.65
C ALA A 117 4.39 -4.84 1.29
N GLY A 118 4.81 -4.87 2.56
CA GLY A 118 5.35 -3.71 3.26
C GLY A 118 6.63 -3.20 2.61
N GLY A 119 7.58 -4.11 2.35
CA GLY A 119 8.87 -3.72 1.80
C GLY A 119 8.84 -3.18 0.36
N ILE A 120 7.87 -3.60 -0.45
CA ILE A 120 7.76 -3.17 -1.85
C ILE A 120 7.16 -1.77 -2.00
N LYS A 121 6.10 -1.44 -1.26
CA LYS A 121 5.29 -0.23 -1.45
C LYS A 121 6.10 1.07 -1.61
N PRO A 122 7.00 1.44 -0.68
CA PRO A 122 7.76 2.67 -0.82
C PRO A 122 8.77 2.60 -1.98
N CYS A 123 9.31 1.40 -2.23
CA CYS A 123 10.34 1.22 -3.25
C CYS A 123 9.79 1.39 -4.67
N VAL A 124 8.59 0.88 -4.97
CA VAL A 124 7.99 0.94 -6.32
C VAL A 124 7.60 2.36 -6.68
N SER A 125 6.98 3.11 -5.77
CA SER A 125 6.61 4.51 -6.02
C SER A 125 7.84 5.41 -6.22
N ALA A 126 8.88 5.25 -5.38
CA ALA A 126 10.12 5.96 -5.56
C ALA A 126 10.84 5.57 -6.87
N PHE A 127 10.88 4.29 -7.17
CA PHE A 127 11.45 3.78 -8.40
C PHE A 127 10.73 4.30 -9.65
N MET A 128 9.41 4.48 -9.58
CA MET A 128 8.63 5.14 -10.63
C MET A 128 9.09 6.58 -10.84
N GLY A 129 9.30 7.34 -9.77
CA GLY A 129 9.84 8.69 -9.82
C GLY A 129 11.22 8.76 -10.48
N ASP A 130 12.10 7.78 -10.20
CA ASP A 130 13.43 7.69 -10.79
C ASP A 130 13.42 7.50 -12.31
N GLN A 131 12.33 7.00 -12.87
CA GLN A 131 12.20 6.78 -14.31
C GLN A 131 11.82 8.04 -15.09
N ILE A 132 11.43 9.13 -14.40
CA ILE A 132 10.99 10.37 -15.05
C ILE A 132 12.18 11.26 -15.37
N PRO A 133 12.44 11.57 -16.66
CA PRO A 133 13.55 12.44 -17.06
C PRO A 133 13.43 13.83 -16.43
N ASN A 134 14.54 14.35 -15.93
CA ASN A 134 14.66 15.67 -15.33
C ASN A 134 13.61 15.98 -14.25
N LYS A 135 12.99 14.95 -13.67
CA LYS A 135 11.90 15.06 -12.67
C LYS A 135 10.81 16.05 -13.11
N SER A 136 10.47 16.06 -14.43
CA SER A 136 9.47 16.98 -15.00
C SER A 136 8.13 16.87 -14.23
N PRO A 137 7.60 17.97 -13.67
CA PRO A 137 6.36 17.92 -12.87
C PRO A 137 5.17 17.38 -13.66
N GLN A 138 5.05 17.72 -14.95
CA GLN A 138 3.93 17.27 -15.79
C GLN A 138 4.01 15.76 -16.06
N LEU A 139 5.20 15.21 -16.30
CA LEU A 139 5.39 13.77 -16.50
C LEU A 139 5.22 13.00 -15.19
N MET A 140 5.67 13.58 -14.08
CA MET A 140 5.47 13.02 -12.74
C MET A 140 3.98 12.89 -12.43
N THR A 141 3.19 13.94 -12.60
CA THR A 141 1.74 13.91 -12.40
C THR A 141 1.07 12.86 -13.27
N LYS A 142 1.44 12.77 -14.56
CA LYS A 142 0.89 11.73 -15.45
C LYS A 142 1.25 10.32 -15.00
N ALA A 143 2.49 10.11 -14.56
CA ALA A 143 2.98 8.82 -14.10
C ALA A 143 2.22 8.36 -12.86
N PHE A 144 2.06 9.25 -11.86
CA PHE A 144 1.34 8.93 -10.63
C PHE A 144 -0.16 8.80 -10.84
N ASN A 145 -0.77 9.57 -11.76
CA ASN A 145 -2.17 9.35 -12.13
C ASN A 145 -2.38 7.95 -12.75
N ALA A 146 -1.52 7.54 -13.68
CA ALA A 146 -1.59 6.19 -14.27
C ALA A 146 -1.34 5.09 -13.23
N PHE A 147 -0.43 5.32 -12.29
CA PHE A 147 -0.16 4.45 -11.16
C PHE A 147 -1.38 4.31 -10.23
N TYR A 148 -2.04 5.41 -9.91
CA TYR A 148 -3.27 5.42 -9.12
C TYR A 148 -4.42 4.67 -9.81
N TRP A 149 -4.60 4.86 -11.13
CA TRP A 149 -5.57 4.10 -11.91
C TRP A 149 -5.27 2.60 -11.88
N ALA A 150 -4.00 2.21 -11.99
CA ALA A 150 -3.58 0.81 -11.91
C ALA A 150 -3.93 0.17 -10.56
N ILE A 151 -3.71 0.90 -9.46
CA ILE A 151 -4.09 0.48 -8.09
C ILE A 151 -5.59 0.21 -8.02
N ASN A 152 -6.41 1.16 -8.45
CA ASN A 152 -7.87 1.03 -8.37
C ASN A 152 -8.41 -0.09 -9.27
N LEU A 153 -7.87 -0.22 -10.49
CA LEU A 153 -8.27 -1.27 -11.42
C LEU A 153 -7.93 -2.67 -10.86
N GLY A 154 -6.70 -2.85 -10.37
CA GLY A 154 -6.29 -4.11 -9.75
C GLY A 154 -7.15 -4.46 -8.54
N SER A 155 -7.41 -3.51 -7.66
CA SER A 155 -8.27 -3.69 -6.49
C SER A 155 -9.71 -4.03 -6.87
N PHE A 156 -10.30 -3.30 -7.81
CA PHE A 156 -11.67 -3.53 -8.27
C PHE A 156 -11.87 -4.96 -8.79
N PHE A 157 -11.01 -5.38 -9.70
CA PHE A 157 -11.14 -6.75 -10.24
C PHE A 157 -10.86 -7.82 -9.19
N SER A 158 -9.99 -7.57 -8.22
CA SER A 158 -9.71 -8.52 -7.17
C SER A 158 -10.93 -8.80 -6.28
N PHE A 159 -11.71 -7.77 -5.93
CA PHE A 159 -12.93 -7.92 -5.14
C PHE A 159 -14.05 -8.67 -5.87
N LEU A 160 -14.05 -8.68 -7.20
CA LEU A 160 -15.01 -9.45 -7.99
C LEU A 160 -14.54 -10.90 -8.17
N VAL A 161 -13.29 -11.08 -8.56
CA VAL A 161 -12.77 -12.39 -9.00
C VAL A 161 -12.49 -13.31 -7.81
N ILE A 162 -11.84 -12.82 -6.76
CA ILE A 162 -11.35 -13.71 -5.71
C ILE A 162 -12.46 -14.31 -4.85
N PRO A 163 -13.50 -13.56 -4.41
CA PRO A 163 -14.64 -14.18 -3.73
C PRO A 163 -15.43 -15.15 -4.62
N ALA A 164 -15.57 -14.87 -5.93
CA ALA A 164 -16.19 -15.81 -6.85
C ALA A 164 -15.36 -17.10 -7.00
N MET A 165 -14.03 -17.00 -7.03
CA MET A 165 -13.13 -18.15 -7.05
C MET A 165 -13.24 -18.98 -5.77
N GLU A 166 -13.37 -18.33 -4.62
CA GLU A 166 -13.57 -19.02 -3.34
C GLU A 166 -14.85 -19.85 -3.35
N GLN A 167 -15.98 -19.28 -3.80
CA GLN A 167 -17.27 -19.96 -3.84
C GLN A 167 -17.31 -21.15 -4.81
N HIS A 168 -16.61 -21.08 -5.95
CA HIS A 168 -16.65 -22.14 -6.97
C HIS A 168 -15.54 -23.18 -6.84
N TYR A 169 -14.36 -22.78 -6.38
CA TYR A 169 -13.15 -23.62 -6.38
C TYR A 169 -12.50 -23.80 -5.01
N GLY A 170 -13.02 -23.09 -3.98
CA GLY A 170 -12.54 -23.17 -2.61
C GLY A 170 -11.32 -22.29 -2.33
N TYR A 171 -10.91 -22.28 -1.05
CA TYR A 171 -9.89 -21.35 -0.52
C TYR A 171 -8.50 -21.57 -1.10
N SER A 172 -8.09 -22.82 -1.37
CA SER A 172 -6.77 -23.09 -1.97
C SER A 172 -6.58 -22.34 -3.28
N TRP A 173 -7.55 -22.39 -4.18
CA TRP A 173 -7.51 -21.65 -5.44
C TRP A 173 -7.65 -20.16 -5.25
N ALA A 174 -8.53 -19.73 -4.35
CA ALA A 174 -8.74 -18.33 -4.05
C ALA A 174 -7.49 -17.65 -3.45
N PHE A 175 -6.61 -18.38 -2.76
CA PHE A 175 -5.30 -17.90 -2.32
C PHE A 175 -4.20 -18.10 -3.36
N ALA A 176 -4.30 -19.11 -4.22
CA ALA A 176 -3.30 -19.36 -5.26
C ALA A 176 -3.35 -18.30 -6.37
N VAL A 177 -4.55 -17.85 -6.79
CA VAL A 177 -4.71 -16.84 -7.85
C VAL A 177 -4.03 -15.51 -7.50
N PRO A 178 -4.19 -14.90 -6.31
CA PRO A 178 -3.39 -13.77 -5.87
C PRO A 178 -1.88 -14.03 -5.98
N GLY A 179 -1.43 -15.21 -5.59
CA GLY A 179 -0.03 -15.61 -5.72
C GLY A 179 0.47 -15.64 -7.17
N LEU A 180 -0.36 -16.16 -8.07
CA LEU A 180 -0.07 -16.16 -9.51
C LEU A 180 0.06 -14.72 -10.04
N PHE A 181 -0.86 -13.83 -9.68
CA PHE A 181 -0.79 -12.41 -10.06
C PHE A 181 0.44 -11.71 -9.49
N MET A 182 0.88 -12.06 -8.29
CA MET A 182 2.15 -11.57 -7.74
C MET A 182 3.35 -12.09 -8.54
N GLY A 183 3.31 -13.34 -8.98
CA GLY A 183 4.29 -13.92 -9.90
C GLY A 183 4.34 -13.16 -11.23
N VAL A 184 3.17 -12.86 -11.82
CA VAL A 184 3.06 -12.04 -13.04
C VAL A 184 3.61 -10.63 -12.80
N ALA A 185 3.29 -9.99 -11.68
CA ALA A 185 3.85 -8.69 -11.30
C ALA A 185 5.38 -8.71 -11.27
N THR A 186 5.96 -9.71 -10.61
CA THR A 186 7.42 -9.89 -10.51
C THR A 186 8.04 -10.12 -11.87
N PHE A 187 7.41 -10.92 -12.71
CA PHE A 187 7.87 -11.21 -14.08
C PHE A 187 7.81 -9.97 -14.97
N VAL A 188 6.71 -9.22 -14.95
CA VAL A 188 6.55 -7.95 -15.68
C VAL A 188 7.61 -6.95 -15.26
N PHE A 189 7.85 -6.82 -13.95
CA PHE A 189 8.92 -5.96 -13.44
C PHE A 189 10.30 -6.40 -13.96
N TRP A 190 10.60 -7.69 -13.91
CA TRP A 190 11.86 -8.23 -14.43
C TRP A 190 12.04 -8.03 -15.93
N LEU A 191 10.97 -8.11 -16.75
CA LEU A 191 11.03 -7.83 -18.19
C LEU A 191 11.53 -6.40 -18.48
N GLY A 192 11.18 -5.44 -17.64
CA GLY A 192 11.63 -4.05 -17.75
C GLY A 192 13.11 -3.82 -17.47
N ARG A 193 13.85 -4.79 -16.92
CA ARG A 193 15.20 -4.67 -16.33
C ARG A 193 16.25 -3.99 -17.20
N LYS A 194 16.13 -4.11 -18.52
CA LYS A 194 17.08 -3.50 -19.49
C LYS A 194 16.78 -2.04 -19.79
N LYS A 195 15.55 -1.57 -19.46
CA LYS A 195 15.07 -0.22 -19.78
C LYS A 195 15.09 0.71 -18.56
N TYR A 196 15.19 0.15 -17.35
CA TYR A 196 15.16 0.94 -16.13
C TYR A 196 16.42 1.75 -15.92
N HIS A 197 16.23 2.99 -15.51
CA HIS A 197 17.28 3.75 -14.85
C HIS A 197 17.44 3.21 -13.42
N LYS A 198 18.63 2.68 -13.11
CA LYS A 198 18.92 2.03 -11.82
C LYS A 198 19.86 2.91 -11.03
N THR A 199 19.39 3.46 -9.93
CA THR A 199 20.20 4.21 -8.99
C THR A 199 20.92 3.25 -8.05
N PRO A 200 22.25 3.31 -7.92
CA PRO A 200 22.98 2.49 -6.94
C PRO A 200 22.61 2.93 -5.51
N PRO A 201 22.78 2.02 -4.52
CA PRO A 201 22.56 2.39 -3.12
C PRO A 201 23.59 3.43 -2.67
N ASP A 202 23.12 4.44 -1.96
CA ASP A 202 23.97 5.50 -1.42
C ASP A 202 24.54 5.07 -0.07
N ARG A 203 25.73 4.45 -0.12
CA ARG A 203 26.42 3.93 1.08
C ARG A 203 27.21 5.01 1.84
N ASN A 204 27.62 6.08 1.16
CA ASN A 204 28.56 7.07 1.70
C ASN A 204 27.90 8.38 2.14
N ASN A 205 26.59 8.49 2.04
CA ASN A 205 25.93 9.72 2.42
C ASN A 205 25.95 9.88 3.95
N ASN A 206 26.75 10.82 4.45
CA ASN A 206 26.80 11.25 5.86
C ASN A 206 25.55 12.05 6.28
N GLN A 207 24.59 12.23 5.39
CA GLN A 207 23.31 12.82 5.75
C GLN A 207 22.65 11.94 6.82
N ALA A 208 22.01 12.57 7.76
CA ALA A 208 21.31 11.90 8.84
C ALA A 208 20.31 10.90 8.25
N GLY A 209 20.60 9.61 8.36
CA GLY A 209 19.74 8.56 7.82
C GLY A 209 18.32 8.68 8.35
N PHE A 210 17.34 8.25 7.56
CA PHE A 210 15.91 8.27 7.90
C PHE A 210 15.63 7.88 9.38
N TRP A 211 16.27 6.82 9.88
CA TRP A 211 16.10 6.37 11.26
C TRP A 211 16.55 7.39 12.31
N LYS A 212 17.63 8.12 12.03
CA LYS A 212 18.12 9.18 12.93
C LYS A 212 17.15 10.36 12.94
N VAL A 213 16.65 10.75 11.77
CA VAL A 213 15.65 11.83 11.66
C VAL A 213 14.36 11.42 12.34
N LEU A 214 13.84 10.21 12.07
CA LEU A 214 12.64 9.67 12.71
C LEU A 214 12.78 9.60 14.22
N PHE A 215 13.91 9.11 14.72
CA PHE A 215 14.18 9.05 16.17
C PHE A 215 14.18 10.43 16.81
N ILE A 216 14.79 11.44 16.15
CA ILE A 216 14.79 12.81 16.65
C ILE A 216 13.37 13.40 16.65
N ILE A 217 12.58 13.14 15.60
CA ILE A 217 11.19 13.60 15.53
C ILE A 217 10.35 13.01 16.68
N LEU A 218 10.48 11.70 16.91
CA LEU A 218 9.66 10.99 17.90
C LEU A 218 10.07 11.25 19.34
N PHE A 219 11.38 11.36 19.63
CA PHE A 219 11.89 11.37 21.01
C PHE A 219 12.57 12.66 21.44
N HIS A 220 12.90 13.57 20.51
CA HIS A 220 13.70 14.78 20.81
C HIS A 220 13.01 16.09 20.42
N GLY A 221 11.66 16.15 20.45
CA GLY A 221 10.94 17.41 20.35
C GLY A 221 10.50 17.81 18.94
N GLY A 222 10.25 16.81 18.07
CA GLY A 222 9.54 17.03 16.82
C GLY A 222 10.39 17.54 15.65
N TRP A 223 9.69 18.01 14.63
CA TRP A 223 10.25 18.37 13.32
C TRP A 223 11.32 19.48 13.40
N LYS A 224 11.08 20.53 14.19
CA LYS A 224 12.02 21.68 14.32
C LYS A 224 13.40 21.24 14.83
N ASN A 225 13.45 20.31 15.77
CA ASN A 225 14.72 19.80 16.29
C ASN A 225 15.43 18.87 15.29
N ALA A 226 14.68 18.18 14.45
CA ALA A 226 15.24 17.36 13.37
C ALA A 226 15.90 18.26 12.29
N GLU A 227 15.24 19.35 11.90
CA GLU A 227 15.83 20.35 10.99
C GLU A 227 17.15 20.92 11.52
N GLN A 228 17.17 21.35 12.77
CA GLN A 228 18.38 21.92 13.37
C GLN A 228 19.54 20.94 13.50
N ARG A 229 19.26 19.68 13.83
CA ARG A 229 20.29 18.66 14.11
C ARG A 229 20.75 17.90 12.88
N CYS A 230 19.92 17.77 11.87
CA CYS A 230 20.20 16.97 10.68
C CYS A 230 20.45 17.83 9.42
N GLY A 231 20.15 19.14 9.47
CA GLY A 231 20.17 20.04 8.32
C GLY A 231 18.88 19.97 7.50
N ILE A 232 18.50 21.09 6.90
CA ILE A 232 17.25 21.22 6.13
C ILE A 232 17.18 20.21 4.99
N SER A 233 18.27 20.04 4.23
CA SER A 233 18.34 19.11 3.12
C SER A 233 18.11 17.65 3.51
N ALA A 234 18.62 17.24 4.68
CA ALA A 234 18.45 15.87 5.17
C ALA A 234 17.03 15.59 5.63
N VAL A 235 16.33 16.62 6.10
CA VAL A 235 14.92 16.52 6.54
C VAL A 235 13.99 16.55 5.35
N GLU A 236 14.25 17.40 4.34
CA GLU A 236 13.48 17.46 3.10
C GLU A 236 13.56 16.16 2.28
N ASP A 237 14.71 15.48 2.31
CA ASP A 237 14.90 14.19 1.64
C ASP A 237 14.29 13.01 2.38
N THR A 238 13.76 13.20 3.60
CA THR A 238 13.14 12.10 4.35
C THR A 238 11.73 11.78 3.84
N PRO A 239 11.32 10.51 3.84
CA PRO A 239 9.96 10.12 3.46
C PRO A 239 8.86 10.80 4.31
N ALA A 240 9.20 11.29 5.50
CA ALA A 240 8.26 11.94 6.41
C ALA A 240 8.03 13.44 6.13
N HIS A 241 8.78 14.08 5.22
CA HIS A 241 8.56 15.49 4.90
C HIS A 241 7.28 15.69 4.07
N PRO A 242 6.40 16.68 4.41
CA PRO A 242 5.12 16.86 3.72
C PRO A 242 5.24 17.19 2.23
N GLU A 243 6.34 17.76 1.79
CA GLU A 243 6.62 18.05 0.38
C GLU A 243 7.29 16.87 -0.36
N ASN A 244 7.69 15.82 0.35
CA ASN A 244 8.27 14.65 -0.25
C ASN A 244 7.17 13.81 -0.92
N PRO A 245 7.30 13.44 -2.21
CA PRO A 245 6.32 12.57 -2.89
C PRO A 245 6.09 11.22 -2.19
N PHE A 246 7.03 10.75 -1.38
CA PHE A 246 6.84 9.59 -0.49
C PHE A 246 5.81 9.82 0.60
N HIS A 247 5.72 11.03 1.15
CA HIS A 247 4.72 11.39 2.16
C HIS A 247 3.32 11.29 1.57
N LEU A 248 3.12 11.79 0.35
CA LEU A 248 1.86 11.67 -0.38
C LEU A 248 1.50 10.20 -0.69
N CYS A 249 2.47 9.37 -1.04
CA CYS A 249 2.23 7.93 -1.30
C CYS A 249 1.96 7.11 -0.03
N LEU A 250 2.51 7.49 1.12
CA LEU A 250 2.26 6.81 2.41
C LEU A 250 0.93 7.25 3.05
N TYR A 251 0.61 8.55 2.99
CA TYR A 251 -0.60 9.09 3.63
C TYR A 251 -1.87 8.88 2.80
N HIS A 252 -1.79 8.92 1.48
CA HIS A 252 -2.98 8.79 0.64
C HIS A 252 -3.67 7.40 0.77
N PRO A 253 -2.95 6.26 0.78
CA PRO A 253 -3.58 4.96 1.04
C PRO A 253 -4.07 4.81 2.49
N ILE A 254 -3.39 5.43 3.47
CA ILE A 254 -3.81 5.38 4.88
C ILE A 254 -5.14 6.11 5.06
N LEU A 255 -5.29 7.32 4.50
CA LEU A 255 -6.52 8.11 4.58
C LEU A 255 -7.70 7.42 3.86
N VAL A 256 -7.46 6.84 2.69
CA VAL A 256 -8.51 6.11 1.95
C VAL A 256 -8.92 4.85 2.71
N HIS A 257 -7.97 4.15 3.33
CA HIS A 257 -8.24 2.91 4.06
C HIS A 257 -9.00 3.18 5.37
N PHE A 258 -8.63 4.21 6.12
CA PHE A 258 -9.39 4.63 7.30
C PHE A 258 -10.83 5.07 6.96
N ARG A 259 -11.03 5.66 5.78
CA ARG A 259 -12.36 6.08 5.34
C ARG A 259 -13.24 4.91 4.89
N THR A 260 -12.66 3.86 4.32
CA THR A 260 -13.40 2.66 3.92
C THR A 260 -13.66 1.70 5.09
N ASP A 261 -12.72 1.54 6.01
CA ASP A 261 -12.90 0.69 7.21
C ASP A 261 -13.88 1.36 8.21
N GLY A 262 -13.92 2.70 8.29
CA GLY A 262 -14.91 3.44 9.10
C GLY A 262 -16.34 3.35 8.56
N PHE A 263 -16.52 3.10 7.25
CA PHE A 263 -17.86 2.93 6.65
C PHE A 263 -18.46 1.54 6.93
N LEU A 264 -17.64 0.53 7.18
CA LEU A 264 -18.10 -0.83 7.46
C LEU A 264 -18.38 -1.11 8.94
N LEU A 265 -17.98 -0.20 9.86
CA LEU A 265 -18.20 -0.35 11.31
C LEU A 265 -19.24 0.62 11.88
N GLY A 266 -19.81 1.49 11.08
CA GLY A 266 -20.85 2.42 11.48
C GLY A 266 -22.23 1.78 11.45
N GLY A 267 -22.66 1.20 12.56
CA GLY A 267 -24.08 0.91 12.82
C GLY A 267 -24.89 2.21 12.86
N PRO A 268 -26.23 2.15 12.63
CA PRO A 268 -27.07 3.34 12.55
C PRO A 268 -27.21 4.00 13.93
N GLY A 269 -26.64 5.19 14.10
CA GLY A 269 -26.93 6.05 15.24
C GLY A 269 -25.72 6.73 15.85
N GLN A 270 -25.33 7.84 15.24
CA GLN A 270 -24.99 9.08 15.96
C GLN A 270 -24.72 10.19 14.93
N GLN A 271 -25.76 10.98 14.70
CA GLN A 271 -25.62 12.37 14.26
C GLN A 271 -25.01 13.14 15.42
N ASP A 272 -23.85 13.74 15.21
CA ASP A 272 -23.42 14.88 15.99
C ASP A 272 -22.89 15.97 15.06
N ASP A 273 -23.68 17.06 15.07
CA ASP A 273 -23.43 18.33 14.42
C ASP A 273 -22.23 19.02 15.07
N SER A 274 -21.21 19.33 14.30
CA SER A 274 -20.48 20.60 14.48
C SER A 274 -19.44 20.83 13.36
N SER A 275 -19.73 21.86 12.56
CA SER A 275 -18.80 22.81 11.94
C SER A 275 -17.70 22.29 11.01
N PHE A 276 -18.05 22.20 9.72
CA PHE A 276 -17.10 22.42 8.66
C PHE A 276 -17.63 23.54 7.74
N HIS A 277 -17.01 24.71 7.83
CA HIS A 277 -17.19 25.79 6.84
C HIS A 277 -16.27 25.52 5.63
N PRO A 278 -16.81 25.43 4.40
CA PRO A 278 -16.06 25.80 3.22
C PRO A 278 -16.61 27.12 2.68
N ALA A 279 -15.71 28.05 2.47
CA ALA A 279 -15.98 29.32 1.81
C ALA A 279 -16.32 29.11 0.33
N ALA A 280 -17.24 29.99 -0.13
CA ALA A 280 -17.51 30.43 -1.49
C ALA A 280 -18.29 29.52 -2.43
N GLY A 281 -19.54 29.86 -2.61
CA GLY A 281 -20.43 29.44 -3.72
C GLY A 281 -21.82 30.01 -3.55
N ARG A 282 -22.01 31.30 -3.89
CA ARG A 282 -23.33 31.93 -3.91
C ARG A 282 -24.27 31.22 -4.92
N PHE A 283 -25.35 30.66 -4.44
CA PHE A 283 -26.54 30.44 -5.24
C PHE A 283 -27.73 31.08 -4.55
N LEU A 284 -28.33 32.05 -5.26
CA LEU A 284 -29.57 32.72 -4.93
C LEU A 284 -30.74 31.71 -4.98
N VAL A 285 -31.40 31.49 -3.85
CA VAL A 285 -32.72 30.88 -3.82
C VAL A 285 -33.72 31.90 -3.29
N HIS A 286 -34.68 32.26 -4.13
CA HIS A 286 -35.84 33.10 -3.85
C HIS A 286 -36.58 32.64 -2.58
N ARG A 287 -36.70 33.51 -1.60
CA ARG A 287 -37.64 33.40 -0.50
C ARG A 287 -39.02 33.82 -1.01
N ALA A 288 -39.98 32.90 -1.03
CA ALA A 288 -41.41 33.23 -0.99
C ALA A 288 -41.80 33.47 0.46
N GLY A 289 -42.35 34.63 0.74
CA GLY A 289 -42.82 35.04 2.06
C GLY A 289 -44.12 34.38 2.46
N PRO A 290 -44.47 34.36 3.77
CA PRO A 290 -45.74 33.83 4.23
C PRO A 290 -46.87 34.85 4.04
N ASN A 291 -48.00 34.34 3.58
CA ASN A 291 -49.24 35.05 3.41
C ASN A 291 -49.97 35.18 4.77
N PRO A 292 -50.43 36.34 5.22
CA PRO A 292 -51.30 36.46 6.39
C PRO A 292 -52.74 36.46 5.98
N GLY A 293 -53.57 35.64 6.56
CA GLY A 293 -55.02 35.78 6.45
C GLY A 293 -55.80 34.48 6.50
N GLY A 294 -56.48 34.24 7.62
CA GLY A 294 -57.49 33.21 7.75
C GLY A 294 -57.44 32.49 9.07
#